data_72c9868e7f2e161240a060d61ea38244
#
_entry.id   72c9868e7f2e161240a060d61ea38244
#
_cell.length_a   1.000
_cell.length_b   1.000
_cell.length_c   1.000
_cell.angle_alpha   90.00
_cell.angle_beta   90.00
_cell.angle_gamma   90.00
#
_symmetry.space_group_name_H-M   'P 1'
#
loop_
_entity.id
_entity.type
_entity.pdbx_description
1 polymer ?
#
loop_
_entity_poly.entity_id
_entity_poly.type
_entity_poly.pdbx_seq_one_letter_code
_entity_poly.pdbx_strand_id
1 'polypeptide(L)'
;MLPSAWVAATDNKIIIELQSDKAVTAHLRLWAAEGNTSTTAGGKDKVMWVSRSFENTELLRWPTHVALALNSNSDEFSLIPGKKVQLVISVYTNHDTPDWKNKAITEAEKVTEAGVEHLRKEHHSWWN
;
A
#
# COMPACT_ATOMS: atom_id res chain seq x y z
N MET A 1 12.49 3.52 17.17
CA MET A 1 11.61 2.87 16.17
C MET A 1 12.46 2.22 15.09
N LEU A 2 12.16 0.97 14.75
CA LEU A 2 12.84 0.23 13.69
C LEU A 2 11.86 -0.06 12.56
N PRO A 3 11.88 0.74 11.49
CA PRO A 3 11.07 0.45 10.31
C PRO A 3 11.78 -0.53 9.39
N SER A 4 11.04 -1.44 8.80
CA SER A 4 11.50 -2.23 7.66
C SER A 4 10.43 -2.23 6.59
N ALA A 5 10.85 -2.29 5.33
CA ALA A 5 9.93 -2.32 4.21
C ALA A 5 10.49 -3.20 3.10
N TRP A 6 9.62 -3.93 2.43
CA TRP A 6 9.99 -4.75 1.29
C TRP A 6 8.82 -4.87 0.29
N VAL A 7 9.17 -5.06 -0.96
CA VAL A 7 8.20 -5.27 -2.04
C VAL A 7 8.08 -6.76 -2.29
N ALA A 8 6.86 -7.28 -2.29
CA ALA A 8 6.62 -8.69 -2.55
C ALA A 8 7.07 -9.07 -3.96
N ALA A 9 7.82 -10.17 -4.08
CA ALA A 9 8.34 -10.61 -5.38
C ALA A 9 7.24 -11.18 -6.29
N THR A 10 6.16 -11.67 -5.73
CA THR A 10 5.11 -12.43 -6.44
C THR A 10 3.74 -11.77 -6.37
N ASP A 11 3.62 -10.57 -5.83
CA ASP A 11 2.35 -9.88 -5.68
C ASP A 11 2.55 -8.36 -5.73
N ASN A 12 1.51 -7.62 -6.04
CA ASN A 12 1.48 -6.16 -6.12
C ASN A 12 1.34 -5.54 -4.72
N LYS A 13 2.25 -5.86 -3.82
CA LYS A 13 2.19 -5.42 -2.42
C LYS A 13 3.53 -4.91 -1.91
N ILE A 14 3.45 -3.85 -1.12
CA ILE A 14 4.56 -3.33 -0.32
C ILE A 14 4.22 -3.58 1.14
N ILE A 15 5.09 -4.24 1.86
CA ILE A 15 4.91 -4.56 3.27
C ILE A 15 5.81 -3.65 4.10
N ILE A 16 5.23 -3.00 5.11
CA ILE A 16 5.95 -2.15 6.06
C ILE A 16 5.73 -2.73 7.44
N GLU A 17 6.83 -2.94 8.16
CA GLU A 17 6.81 -3.44 9.52
C GLU A 17 7.43 -2.41 10.44
N LEU A 18 6.72 -2.06 11.49
CA LEU A 18 7.14 -1.06 12.48
C LEU A 18 7.17 -1.69 13.86
N GLN A 19 8.23 -1.44 14.60
CA GLN A 19 8.30 -1.79 16.01
C GLN A 19 9.09 -0.73 16.78
N SER A 20 8.83 -0.62 18.07
CA SER A 20 9.49 0.34 18.93
C SER A 20 9.81 -0.30 20.27
N ASP A 21 10.91 0.13 20.88
CA ASP A 21 11.26 -0.21 22.25
C ASP A 21 10.60 0.70 23.28
N LYS A 22 9.92 1.76 22.81
CA LYS A 22 9.19 2.72 23.63
C LYS A 22 7.77 2.89 23.09
N ALA A 23 6.86 3.30 23.97
CA ALA A 23 5.51 3.68 23.53
C ALA A 23 5.58 4.97 22.73
N VAL A 24 5.16 4.94 21.46
CA VAL A 24 5.12 6.11 20.58
C VAL A 24 3.84 6.08 19.73
N THR A 25 3.37 7.26 19.36
CA THR A 25 2.29 7.39 18.38
C THR A 25 2.89 7.62 17.02
N ALA A 26 2.50 6.79 16.07
CA ALA A 26 2.91 6.92 14.67
C ALA A 26 1.79 7.58 13.86
N HIS A 27 2.17 8.49 12.99
CA HIS A 27 1.26 9.14 12.05
C HIS A 27 1.59 8.67 10.63
N LEU A 28 0.54 8.37 9.88
CA LEU A 28 0.66 7.88 8.53
C LEU A 28 -0.06 8.81 7.57
N ARG A 29 0.57 9.09 6.46
CA ARG A 29 -0.05 9.86 5.40
C ARG A 29 0.11 9.14 4.07
N LEU A 30 -1.01 8.87 3.43
CA LEU A 30 -1.05 8.39 2.07
C LEU A 30 -1.40 9.57 1.15
N TRP A 31 -0.52 9.92 0.24
CA TRP A 31 -0.69 11.08 -0.62
C TRP A 31 -0.08 10.87 -2.00
N ALA A 32 -0.52 11.66 -2.96
CA ALA A 32 0.08 11.69 -4.29
C ALA A 32 0.65 13.09 -4.56
N ALA A 33 1.79 13.12 -5.23
CA ALA A 33 2.44 14.37 -5.60
C ALA A 33 1.54 15.20 -6.55
N GLU A 34 1.60 16.50 -6.42
CA GLU A 34 0.92 17.41 -7.33
C GLU A 34 1.58 17.41 -8.71
N GLY A 35 0.85 17.87 -9.72
CA GLY A 35 1.33 17.94 -11.09
C GLY A 35 0.17 17.91 -12.08
N ASN A 36 0.45 17.59 -13.33
CA ASN A 36 -0.57 17.49 -14.39
C ASN A 36 -1.38 16.21 -14.31
N THR A 37 -1.84 15.89 -13.11
CA THR A 37 -2.60 14.67 -12.84
C THR A 37 -3.77 14.98 -11.92
N SER A 38 -4.85 14.22 -12.06
CA SER A 38 -5.93 14.24 -11.10
C SER A 38 -5.66 13.24 -9.97
N THR A 39 -6.05 13.61 -8.77
CA THR A 39 -5.87 12.76 -7.58
C THR A 39 -7.20 12.65 -6.86
N THR A 40 -7.55 11.43 -6.48
CA THR A 40 -8.66 11.18 -5.58
C THR A 40 -8.18 10.33 -4.41
N ALA A 41 -8.81 10.51 -3.26
CA ALA A 41 -8.45 9.78 -2.06
C ALA A 41 -9.71 9.49 -1.26
N GLY A 42 -9.64 8.45 -0.43
CA GLY A 42 -10.76 8.09 0.42
C GLY A 42 -10.35 7.07 1.48
N GLY A 43 -11.34 6.72 2.29
CA GLY A 43 -11.21 5.65 3.26
C GLY A 43 -12.54 4.93 3.34
N LYS A 44 -12.48 3.63 3.48
CA LYS A 44 -13.65 2.80 3.66
C LYS A 44 -13.29 1.60 4.53
N ASP A 45 -14.05 1.41 5.60
CA ASP A 45 -13.87 0.29 6.52
C ASP A 45 -12.44 0.20 7.07
N LYS A 46 -11.64 -0.72 6.58
CA LYS A 46 -10.27 -1.00 7.06
C LYS A 46 -9.19 -0.49 6.12
N VAL A 47 -9.54 0.36 5.15
CA VAL A 47 -8.63 0.73 4.08
C VAL A 47 -8.64 2.23 3.85
N MET A 48 -7.46 2.82 3.76
CA MET A 48 -7.22 4.14 3.17
C MET A 48 -6.68 3.95 1.76
N TRP A 49 -7.06 4.84 0.85
CA TRP A 49 -6.57 4.75 -0.53
C TRP A 49 -6.33 6.12 -1.14
N VAL A 50 -5.45 6.16 -2.11
CA VAL A 50 -5.23 7.30 -2.99
C VAL A 50 -5.09 6.79 -4.43
N SER A 51 -5.66 7.51 -5.36
CA SER A 51 -5.46 7.23 -6.78
C SER A 51 -4.96 8.47 -7.51
N ARG A 52 -4.21 8.23 -8.56
CA ARG A 52 -3.68 9.27 -9.42
C ARG A 52 -3.89 8.89 -10.88
N SER A 53 -4.36 9.86 -11.67
CA SER A 53 -4.66 9.66 -13.07
C SER A 53 -3.89 10.66 -13.93
N PHE A 54 -3.29 10.18 -14.99
CA PHE A 54 -2.65 10.98 -16.00
C PHE A 54 -3.23 10.61 -17.37
N GLU A 55 -3.87 11.59 -18.02
CA GLU A 55 -4.59 11.38 -19.27
C GLU A 55 -4.09 12.28 -20.42
N ASN A 56 -2.95 12.92 -20.23
CA ASN A 56 -2.40 13.79 -21.27
C ASN A 56 -1.76 12.95 -22.39
N THR A 57 -2.51 12.76 -23.46
CA THR A 57 -2.09 11.98 -24.63
C THR A 57 -1.03 12.64 -25.50
N GLU A 58 -0.73 13.92 -25.28
CA GLU A 58 0.39 14.59 -25.95
C GLU A 58 1.74 14.13 -25.38
N LEU A 59 1.77 13.79 -24.09
CA LEU A 59 2.98 13.33 -23.40
C LEU A 59 3.04 11.81 -23.27
N LEU A 60 1.89 11.18 -23.08
CA LEU A 60 1.79 9.73 -22.98
C LEU A 60 0.83 9.20 -24.03
N ARG A 61 1.26 8.17 -24.72
CA ARG A 61 0.45 7.51 -25.73
C ARG A 61 -0.79 6.83 -25.13
N TRP A 62 -0.70 6.43 -23.86
CA TRP A 62 -1.80 5.78 -23.15
C TRP A 62 -2.07 6.47 -21.82
N PRO A 63 -3.35 6.69 -21.49
CA PRO A 63 -3.71 7.12 -20.14
C PRO A 63 -3.20 6.13 -19.08
N THR A 64 -2.68 6.65 -18.00
CA THR A 64 -2.19 5.84 -16.89
C THR A 64 -2.90 6.21 -15.60
N HIS A 65 -3.42 5.21 -14.93
CA HIS A 65 -4.08 5.34 -13.64
C HIS A 65 -3.42 4.40 -12.64
N VAL A 66 -3.19 4.86 -11.44
CA VAL A 66 -2.63 4.04 -10.37
C VAL A 66 -3.43 4.26 -9.09
N ALA A 67 -3.66 3.20 -8.35
CA ALA A 67 -4.23 3.25 -7.01
C ALA A 67 -3.32 2.55 -6.03
N LEU A 68 -3.16 3.19 -4.87
CA LEU A 68 -2.52 2.61 -3.71
C LEU A 68 -3.58 2.50 -2.62
N ALA A 69 -3.71 1.33 -2.03
CA ALA A 69 -4.63 1.09 -0.93
C ALA A 69 -3.87 0.48 0.25
N LEU A 70 -4.09 1.05 1.41
CA LEU A 70 -3.42 0.66 2.65
C LEU A 70 -4.41 -0.03 3.56
N ASN A 71 -4.02 -1.13 4.17
CA ASN A 71 -4.83 -1.92 5.09
C ASN A 71 -5.06 -1.26 6.46
N SER A 72 -5.25 0.05 6.48
CA SER A 72 -5.56 0.81 7.68
C SER A 72 -6.55 1.91 7.35
N ASN A 73 -7.57 2.07 8.18
CA ASN A 73 -8.53 3.16 8.06
C ASN A 73 -8.18 4.35 8.97
N SER A 74 -7.04 4.29 9.65
CA SER A 74 -6.58 5.32 10.56
C SER A 74 -5.20 5.82 10.17
N ASP A 75 -5.04 7.13 10.19
CA ASP A 75 -3.77 7.80 9.97
C ASP A 75 -2.91 7.87 11.24
N GLU A 76 -3.41 7.36 12.35
CA GLU A 76 -2.73 7.35 13.63
C GLU A 76 -2.85 5.99 14.31
N PHE A 77 -1.74 5.48 14.82
CA PHE A 77 -1.72 4.24 15.58
C PHE A 77 -0.58 4.25 16.60
N SER A 78 -0.75 3.45 17.66
CA SER A 78 0.21 3.33 18.74
C SER A 78 1.15 2.17 18.53
N LEU A 79 2.46 2.44 18.69
CA LEU A 79 3.48 1.41 18.79
C LEU A 79 3.79 1.21 20.27
N ILE A 80 3.73 -0.03 20.72
CA ILE A 80 4.06 -0.40 22.09
C ILE A 80 5.25 -1.38 22.10
N PRO A 81 6.07 -1.37 23.18
CA PRO A 81 7.22 -2.27 23.24
C PRO A 81 6.83 -3.73 23.08
N GLY A 82 7.61 -4.46 22.27
CA GLY A 82 7.41 -5.87 22.02
C GLY A 82 6.31 -6.23 21.04
N LYS A 83 5.63 -5.23 20.44
CA LYS A 83 4.56 -5.47 19.47
C LYS A 83 4.94 -4.87 18.11
N LYS A 84 4.90 -5.70 17.08
CA LYS A 84 5.11 -5.28 15.70
C LYS A 84 3.79 -4.87 15.08
N VAL A 85 3.77 -3.71 14.39
CA VAL A 85 2.66 -3.28 13.55
C VAL A 85 3.04 -3.51 12.10
N GLN A 86 2.15 -4.15 11.36
CA GLN A 86 2.35 -4.49 9.97
C GLN A 86 1.35 -3.75 9.10
N LEU A 87 1.87 -3.03 8.12
CA LEU A 87 1.08 -2.27 7.15
C LEU A 87 1.35 -2.84 5.76
N VAL A 88 0.30 -3.01 4.98
CA VAL A 88 0.40 -3.51 3.61
C VAL A 88 -0.23 -2.53 2.66
N ILE A 89 0.49 -2.18 1.62
CA ILE A 89 0.01 -1.33 0.53
C ILE A 89 -0.16 -2.19 -0.71
N SER A 90 -1.37 -2.24 -1.24
CA SER A 90 -1.67 -2.84 -2.55
C SER A 90 -1.55 -1.76 -3.62
N VAL A 91 -0.89 -2.08 -4.74
CA VAL A 91 -0.67 -1.15 -5.84
C VAL A 91 -1.17 -1.78 -7.14
N TYR A 92 -2.11 -1.12 -7.80
CA TYR A 92 -2.62 -1.58 -9.10
C TYR A 92 -2.75 -0.42 -10.06
N THR A 93 -2.49 -0.72 -11.33
CA THR A 93 -2.63 0.22 -12.44
C THR A 93 -3.70 -0.26 -13.41
N ASN A 94 -4.15 0.62 -14.31
CA ASN A 94 -5.04 0.25 -15.40
C ASN A 94 -4.37 -0.70 -16.41
N HIS A 95 -3.04 -0.84 -16.36
CA HIS A 95 -2.29 -1.81 -17.16
C HIS A 95 -2.34 -3.22 -16.53
N ASP A 96 -2.58 -3.31 -15.24
CA ASP A 96 -2.78 -4.59 -14.55
C ASP A 96 -4.19 -5.12 -14.76
N THR A 97 -5.18 -4.26 -14.60
CA THR A 97 -6.60 -4.61 -14.71
C THR A 97 -7.45 -3.37 -14.96
N PRO A 98 -8.56 -3.48 -15.72
CA PRO A 98 -9.51 -2.35 -15.87
C PRO A 98 -10.11 -1.88 -14.56
N ASP A 99 -10.28 -2.76 -13.57
CA ASP A 99 -10.83 -2.46 -12.25
C ASP A 99 -9.74 -2.16 -11.21
N TRP A 100 -8.71 -1.46 -11.62
CA TRP A 100 -7.49 -1.20 -10.86
C TRP A 100 -7.73 -0.61 -9.48
N LYS A 101 -8.64 0.35 -9.34
CA LYS A 101 -8.90 1.01 -8.06
C LYS A 101 -9.60 0.09 -7.08
N ASN A 102 -10.67 -0.57 -7.49
CA ASN A 102 -11.37 -1.53 -6.64
C ASN A 102 -10.50 -2.74 -6.32
N LYS A 103 -9.67 -3.15 -7.26
CA LYS A 103 -8.72 -4.25 -7.04
C LYS A 103 -7.72 -3.90 -5.93
N ALA A 104 -7.15 -2.70 -5.96
CA ALA A 104 -6.23 -2.23 -4.92
C ALA A 104 -6.92 -2.23 -3.55
N ILE A 105 -8.13 -1.67 -3.46
CA ILE A 105 -8.90 -1.60 -2.22
C ILE A 105 -9.23 -3.00 -1.69
N THR A 106 -9.76 -3.86 -2.55
CA THR A 106 -10.16 -5.22 -2.18
C THR A 106 -8.96 -6.04 -1.70
N GLU A 107 -7.83 -5.94 -2.37
CA GLU A 107 -6.62 -6.67 -1.97
C GLU A 107 -6.06 -6.17 -0.64
N ALA A 108 -6.16 -4.88 -0.36
CA ALA A 108 -5.78 -4.33 0.94
C ALA A 108 -6.72 -4.80 2.07
N GLU A 109 -8.02 -4.90 1.80
CA GLU A 109 -9.01 -5.40 2.76
C GLU A 109 -8.79 -6.86 3.14
N LYS A 110 -8.28 -7.67 2.23
CA LYS A 110 -8.10 -9.12 2.42
C LYS A 110 -6.81 -9.50 3.15
N VAL A 111 -5.97 -8.55 3.50
CA VAL A 111 -4.68 -8.82 4.10
C VAL A 111 -4.83 -9.57 5.43
N THR A 112 -4.05 -10.64 5.59
CA THR A 112 -3.94 -11.42 6.81
C THR A 112 -2.46 -11.63 7.17
N GLU A 113 -2.17 -11.85 8.45
CA GLU A 113 -0.80 -12.18 8.90
C GLU A 113 -0.25 -13.42 8.19
N ALA A 114 -1.07 -14.45 8.02
CA ALA A 114 -0.68 -15.66 7.30
C ALA A 114 -0.37 -15.38 5.83
N GLY A 115 -1.14 -14.51 5.17
CA GLY A 115 -0.90 -14.09 3.80
C GLY A 115 0.42 -13.34 3.64
N VAL A 116 0.74 -12.45 4.56
CA VAL A 116 2.02 -11.72 4.54
C VAL A 116 3.20 -12.67 4.76
N GLU A 117 3.08 -13.64 5.68
CA GLU A 117 4.13 -14.61 5.91
C GLU A 117 4.37 -15.51 4.70
N HIS A 118 3.32 -15.86 3.99
CA HIS A 118 3.42 -16.58 2.72
C HIS A 118 4.20 -15.75 1.67
N LEU A 119 3.87 -14.47 1.51
CA LEU A 119 4.59 -13.57 0.61
C LEU A 119 6.05 -13.41 1.02
N ARG A 120 6.35 -13.40 2.32
CA ARG A 120 7.72 -13.34 2.83
C ARG A 120 8.53 -14.55 2.39
N LYS A 121 7.95 -15.74 2.52
CA LYS A 121 8.60 -16.99 2.08
C LYS A 121 8.86 -17.00 0.58
N GLU A 122 7.88 -16.60 -0.22
CA GLU A 122 8.02 -16.49 -1.66
C GLU A 122 9.09 -15.45 -2.04
N HIS A 123 9.13 -14.32 -1.36
CA HIS A 123 10.12 -13.27 -1.57
C HIS A 123 11.54 -13.79 -1.29
N HIS A 124 11.76 -14.46 -0.16
CA HIS A 124 13.04 -15.06 0.16
C HIS A 124 13.44 -16.13 -0.85
N SER A 125 12.51 -16.97 -1.26
CA SER A 125 12.75 -18.00 -2.28
C SER A 125 13.15 -17.39 -3.63
N TRP A 126 12.53 -16.30 -4.00
CA TRP A 126 12.82 -15.60 -5.27
C TRP A 126 14.25 -15.03 -5.29
N TRP A 127 14.72 -14.46 -4.19
CA TRP A 127 16.03 -13.80 -4.11
C TRP A 127 17.19 -14.71 -3.68
N ASN A 128 16.91 -15.88 -3.23
CA ASN A 128 17.90 -16.91 -2.88
C ASN A 128 18.01 -17.96 -4.03
#